data_0f40fb5ec4acb7dfe91e881b08904804
#
_entry.id   0f40fb5ec4acb7dfe91e881b08904804
#
_cell.length_a   1.000
_cell.length_b   1.000
_cell.length_c   1.000
_cell.angle_alpha   90.00
_cell.angle_beta   90.00
_cell.angle_gamma   90.00
#
_symmetry.space_group_name_H-M   'P 1'
#
loop_
_entity.id
_entity.type
_entity.pdbx_description
1 polymer ?
#
loop_
_entity_poly.entity_id
_entity_poly.type
_entity_poly.pdbx_seq_one_letter_code
_entity_poly.pdbx_strand_id
1 'polypeptide(L)'
;MKRLKRVPDSRRVLFAGGWLRALKLTALALIILVLAGASLLTFMVFFTSAFKIKEINFSGNANVSAEQLKQLGGMDAYSNLVTMPVGRIARSMENNPWVKDVKVQRHLPHTVNIAIVERKPVGLFDYTSDAYLLEDDGFAIGKVPSDQFKELPRVYAGEVPAPVVGSKVSDKKVLDCLAVLGGMPQKLRDTLLMGNPFDGRGPVFVSRNGYNVVYGRPTQMSRKNEVLEAILTDVKNNNRKIAYVDVRIPD
;
A
#
# COMPACT_ATOMS: atom_id res chain seq x y z
N MET A 1 37.71 93.84 1.92
CA MET A 1 37.61 92.39 2.13
C MET A 1 36.67 91.78 1.12
N LYS A 2 37.21 91.14 0.04
CA LYS A 2 36.40 90.45 -0.99
C LYS A 2 36.17 88.99 -0.59
N ARG A 3 34.91 88.56 -0.39
CA ARG A 3 34.52 87.15 -0.16
C ARG A 3 34.62 86.37 -1.47
N LEU A 4 35.53 85.44 -1.54
CA LEU A 4 35.60 84.45 -2.64
C LEU A 4 34.40 83.52 -2.54
N LYS A 5 33.50 83.50 -3.57
CA LYS A 5 32.45 82.55 -3.74
C LYS A 5 33.09 81.22 -4.15
N ARG A 6 32.91 80.18 -3.32
CA ARG A 6 33.23 78.76 -3.71
C ARG A 6 32.31 78.36 -4.82
N VAL A 7 32.85 78.03 -5.98
CA VAL A 7 32.13 77.35 -7.07
C VAL A 7 31.91 75.90 -6.68
N PRO A 8 30.67 75.37 -6.70
CA PRO A 8 30.41 73.95 -6.42
C PRO A 8 31.04 73.11 -7.52
N ASP A 9 31.78 72.05 -7.10
CA ASP A 9 32.45 71.09 -7.98
C ASP A 9 31.41 70.16 -8.68
N SER A 10 30.97 70.65 -9.85
CA SER A 10 29.92 69.96 -10.66
C SER A 10 30.37 68.61 -11.25
N ARG A 11 31.66 68.24 -11.11
CA ARG A 11 32.20 67.00 -11.64
C ARG A 11 31.88 65.74 -10.80
N ARG A 12 31.59 65.90 -9.49
CA ARG A 12 31.31 64.76 -8.60
C ARG A 12 29.86 64.17 -8.74
N VAL A 13 28.93 64.99 -9.23
CA VAL A 13 27.52 64.58 -9.33
C VAL A 13 27.24 63.76 -10.60
N LEU A 14 28.06 63.91 -11.65
CA LEU A 14 27.84 63.19 -12.93
C LEU A 14 28.30 61.74 -12.89
N PHE A 15 29.25 61.36 -12.03
CA PHE A 15 29.73 59.97 -11.92
C PHE A 15 28.82 59.06 -11.10
N ALA A 16 28.10 59.59 -10.12
CA ALA A 16 27.21 58.82 -9.28
C ALA A 16 25.95 58.33 -10.02
N GLY A 17 25.44 59.09 -11.01
CA GLY A 17 24.26 58.71 -11.81
C GLY A 17 24.53 57.65 -12.87
N GLY A 18 25.76 57.63 -13.40
CA GLY A 18 26.16 56.62 -14.42
C GLY A 18 26.31 55.22 -13.88
N TRP A 19 26.90 55.08 -12.70
CA TRP A 19 27.06 53.77 -12.05
C TRP A 19 25.72 53.12 -11.62
N LEU A 20 24.81 53.88 -11.01
CA LEU A 20 23.49 53.40 -10.64
C LEU A 20 22.66 52.96 -11.87
N ARG A 21 22.80 53.65 -13.01
CA ARG A 21 22.20 53.23 -14.28
C ARG A 21 22.82 51.95 -14.82
N ALA A 22 24.15 51.84 -14.80
CA ALA A 22 24.87 50.64 -15.19
C ALA A 22 24.48 49.44 -14.31
N LEU A 23 24.39 49.64 -12.98
CA LEU A 23 23.95 48.59 -12.04
C LEU A 23 22.50 48.11 -12.29
N LYS A 24 21.59 49.05 -12.61
CA LYS A 24 20.21 48.72 -12.98
C LYS A 24 20.12 47.95 -14.30
N LEU A 25 20.92 48.34 -15.29
CA LEU A 25 20.97 47.67 -16.58
C LEU A 25 21.58 46.27 -16.47
N THR A 26 22.61 46.06 -15.69
CA THR A 26 23.17 44.72 -15.45
C THR A 26 22.22 43.83 -14.66
N ALA A 27 21.54 44.38 -13.63
CA ALA A 27 20.52 43.62 -12.90
C ALA A 27 19.34 43.24 -13.83
N LEU A 28 18.88 44.16 -14.68
CA LEU A 28 17.82 43.85 -15.64
C LEU A 28 18.26 42.79 -16.66
N ALA A 29 19.48 42.88 -17.18
CA ALA A 29 20.01 41.86 -18.11
C ALA A 29 20.11 40.48 -17.45
N LEU A 30 20.51 40.44 -16.18
CA LEU A 30 20.58 39.18 -15.39
C LEU A 30 19.19 38.58 -15.17
N ILE A 31 18.19 39.40 -14.86
CA ILE A 31 16.78 38.93 -14.74
C ILE A 31 16.28 38.37 -16.08
N ILE A 32 16.53 39.06 -17.18
CA ILE A 32 16.13 38.59 -18.51
C ILE A 32 16.81 37.26 -18.85
N LEU A 33 18.10 37.12 -18.53
CA LEU A 33 18.84 35.86 -18.76
C LEU A 33 18.27 34.71 -17.94
N VAL A 34 17.93 34.94 -16.66
CA VAL A 34 17.30 33.94 -15.80
C VAL A 34 15.92 33.54 -16.33
N LEU A 35 15.10 34.53 -16.73
CA LEU A 35 13.77 34.25 -17.30
C LEU A 35 13.86 33.52 -18.64
N ALA A 36 14.80 33.84 -19.49
CA ALA A 36 15.06 33.13 -20.75
C ALA A 36 15.49 31.66 -20.50
N GLY A 37 16.40 31.46 -19.53
CA GLY A 37 16.82 30.13 -19.10
C GLY A 37 15.69 29.30 -18.53
N ALA A 38 14.88 29.89 -17.65
CA ALA A 38 13.70 29.23 -17.10
C ALA A 38 12.67 28.87 -18.19
N SER A 39 12.42 29.77 -19.14
CA SER A 39 11.55 29.54 -20.30
C SER A 39 12.04 28.38 -21.16
N LEU A 40 13.35 28.34 -21.46
CA LEU A 40 13.97 27.26 -22.23
C LEU A 40 13.86 25.92 -21.52
N LEU A 41 14.11 25.87 -20.20
CA LEU A 41 13.94 24.66 -19.40
C LEU A 41 12.48 24.19 -19.39
N THR A 42 11.54 25.12 -19.22
CA THR A 42 10.11 24.81 -19.28
C THR A 42 9.74 24.22 -20.64
N PHE A 43 10.21 24.86 -21.72
CA PHE A 43 10.00 24.37 -23.08
C PHE A 43 10.57 22.96 -23.27
N MET A 44 11.80 22.69 -22.81
CA MET A 44 12.40 21.38 -22.88
C MET A 44 11.57 20.30 -22.15
N VAL A 45 11.08 20.61 -20.95
CA VAL A 45 10.28 19.66 -20.15
C VAL A 45 8.94 19.34 -20.80
N PHE A 46 8.24 20.34 -21.33
CA PHE A 46 6.86 20.17 -21.79
C PHE A 46 6.72 19.82 -23.28
N PHE A 47 7.65 20.29 -24.12
CA PHE A 47 7.49 20.23 -25.59
C PHE A 47 8.50 19.31 -26.28
N THR A 48 9.48 18.72 -25.54
CA THR A 48 10.42 17.79 -26.17
C THR A 48 10.11 16.35 -25.78
N SER A 49 10.60 15.40 -26.56
CA SER A 49 10.55 13.96 -26.26
C SER A 49 11.53 13.51 -25.17
N ALA A 50 12.27 14.45 -24.56
CA ALA A 50 13.32 14.15 -23.57
C ALA A 50 12.80 13.42 -22.33
N PHE A 51 11.52 13.60 -21.98
CA PHE A 51 10.90 12.96 -20.82
C PHE A 51 9.67 12.12 -21.20
N LYS A 52 9.62 11.68 -22.46
CA LYS A 52 8.55 10.79 -22.90
C LYS A 52 8.67 9.44 -22.20
N ILE A 53 7.56 8.94 -21.63
CA ILE A 53 7.50 7.61 -21.02
C ILE A 53 7.69 6.56 -22.12
N LYS A 54 8.70 5.71 -21.96
CA LYS A 54 9.01 4.59 -22.87
C LYS A 54 8.81 3.24 -22.20
N GLU A 55 8.95 3.19 -20.89
CA GLU A 55 8.94 1.96 -20.14
C GLU A 55 8.15 2.12 -18.82
N ILE A 56 7.28 1.14 -18.53
CA ILE A 56 6.51 1.06 -17.31
C ILE A 56 6.73 -0.33 -16.74
N ASN A 57 7.37 -0.40 -15.57
CA ASN A 57 7.69 -1.65 -14.90
C ASN A 57 6.79 -1.83 -13.69
N PHE A 58 6.04 -2.93 -13.66
CA PHE A 58 5.25 -3.35 -12.52
C PHE A 58 6.00 -4.42 -11.74
N SER A 59 5.88 -4.38 -10.41
CA SER A 59 6.44 -5.39 -9.50
C SER A 59 5.53 -5.63 -8.31
N GLY A 60 5.53 -6.87 -7.79
CA GLY A 60 4.73 -7.25 -6.61
C GLY A 60 3.28 -7.61 -6.88
N ASN A 61 2.84 -7.50 -8.14
CA ASN A 61 1.50 -7.95 -8.56
C ASN A 61 1.52 -9.45 -8.89
N ALA A 62 0.57 -10.19 -8.31
CA ALA A 62 0.39 -11.63 -8.51
C ALA A 62 -1.04 -11.98 -8.96
N ASN A 63 -2.04 -11.38 -8.32
CA ASN A 63 -3.46 -11.63 -8.61
C ASN A 63 -4.05 -10.58 -9.56
N VAL A 64 -3.49 -9.37 -9.61
CA VAL A 64 -3.92 -8.30 -10.52
C VAL A 64 -2.92 -8.17 -11.65
N SER A 65 -3.38 -8.29 -12.90
CA SER A 65 -2.49 -8.21 -14.06
C SER A 65 -1.93 -6.78 -14.25
N ALA A 66 -0.73 -6.68 -14.85
CA ALA A 66 -0.12 -5.40 -15.18
C ALA A 66 -1.03 -4.55 -16.11
N GLU A 67 -1.76 -5.19 -17.02
CA GLU A 67 -2.70 -4.55 -17.93
C GLU A 67 -3.88 -3.90 -17.18
N GLN A 68 -4.46 -4.63 -16.22
CA GLN A 68 -5.52 -4.10 -15.37
C GLN A 68 -5.02 -2.92 -14.53
N LEU A 69 -3.83 -3.02 -13.95
CA LEU A 69 -3.20 -1.93 -13.19
C LEU A 69 -2.94 -0.70 -14.06
N LYS A 70 -2.46 -0.91 -15.29
CA LYS A 70 -2.23 0.15 -16.26
C LYS A 70 -3.53 0.89 -16.61
N GLN A 71 -4.62 0.16 -16.84
CA GLN A 71 -5.95 0.72 -17.10
C GLN A 71 -6.48 1.49 -15.90
N LEU A 72 -6.43 0.89 -14.68
CA LEU A 72 -6.86 1.53 -13.44
C LEU A 72 -6.12 2.85 -13.18
N GLY A 73 -4.81 2.86 -13.41
CA GLY A 73 -3.99 4.06 -13.28
C GLY A 73 -4.20 5.09 -14.38
N GLY A 74 -4.94 4.76 -15.45
CA GLY A 74 -5.13 5.63 -16.61
C GLY A 74 -3.79 5.98 -17.29
N MET A 75 -2.83 5.05 -17.28
CA MET A 75 -1.44 5.32 -17.67
C MET A 75 -1.31 5.76 -19.14
N ASP A 76 -2.22 5.32 -20.01
CA ASP A 76 -2.18 5.65 -21.44
C ASP A 76 -2.50 7.14 -21.72
N ALA A 77 -3.12 7.84 -20.76
CA ALA A 77 -3.37 9.28 -20.87
C ALA A 77 -2.11 10.14 -20.64
N TYR A 78 -1.01 9.55 -20.14
CA TYR A 78 0.19 10.29 -19.77
C TYR A 78 1.35 9.92 -20.69
N SER A 79 1.86 10.91 -21.39
CA SER A 79 3.02 10.73 -22.29
C SER A 79 4.33 11.26 -21.69
N ASN A 80 4.27 12.15 -20.70
CA ASN A 80 5.45 12.82 -20.13
C ASN A 80 5.63 12.45 -18.65
N LEU A 81 6.84 11.95 -18.34
CA LEU A 81 7.22 11.46 -17.02
C LEU A 81 7.20 12.55 -15.94
N VAL A 82 7.56 13.79 -16.28
CA VAL A 82 7.67 14.88 -15.31
C VAL A 82 6.29 15.38 -14.87
N THR A 83 5.35 15.47 -15.81
CA THR A 83 4.00 15.99 -15.56
C THR A 83 3.00 14.93 -15.07
N MET A 84 3.37 13.65 -15.15
CA MET A 84 2.51 12.54 -14.72
C MET A 84 2.14 12.65 -13.23
N PRO A 85 0.85 12.61 -12.85
CA PRO A 85 0.42 12.79 -11.46
C PRO A 85 0.52 11.48 -10.66
N VAL A 86 1.73 11.11 -10.20
CA VAL A 86 2.02 9.82 -9.54
C VAL A 86 1.07 9.49 -8.38
N GLY A 87 0.71 10.49 -7.55
CA GLY A 87 -0.19 10.25 -6.42
C GLY A 87 -1.65 10.01 -6.81
N ARG A 88 -2.10 10.51 -7.97
CA ARG A 88 -3.43 10.20 -8.51
C ARG A 88 -3.45 8.78 -9.07
N ILE A 89 -2.42 8.41 -9.80
CA ILE A 89 -2.25 7.07 -10.38
C ILE A 89 -2.22 6.01 -9.29
N ALA A 90 -1.42 6.21 -8.24
CA ALA A 90 -1.37 5.31 -7.09
C ALA A 90 -2.77 5.11 -6.47
N ARG A 91 -3.45 6.20 -6.11
CA ARG A 91 -4.81 6.13 -5.53
C ARG A 91 -5.82 5.46 -6.45
N SER A 92 -5.73 5.67 -7.78
CA SER A 92 -6.62 4.98 -8.72
C SER A 92 -6.39 3.47 -8.75
N MET A 93 -5.14 3.01 -8.64
CA MET A 93 -4.81 1.58 -8.55
C MET A 93 -5.24 0.99 -7.21
N GLU A 94 -5.13 1.74 -6.11
CA GLU A 94 -5.58 1.35 -4.76
C GLU A 94 -7.10 1.20 -4.63
N ASN A 95 -7.89 1.73 -5.58
CA ASN A 95 -9.33 1.47 -5.65
C ASN A 95 -9.67 0.01 -5.98
N ASN A 96 -8.71 -0.78 -6.48
CA ASN A 96 -8.89 -2.21 -6.61
C ASN A 96 -8.74 -2.88 -5.23
N PRO A 97 -9.74 -3.62 -4.73
CA PRO A 97 -9.69 -4.21 -3.39
C PRO A 97 -8.54 -5.19 -3.16
N TRP A 98 -7.95 -5.77 -4.21
CA TRP A 98 -6.75 -6.60 -4.12
C TRP A 98 -5.47 -5.81 -3.85
N VAL A 99 -5.49 -4.50 -4.12
CA VAL A 99 -4.32 -3.63 -3.96
C VAL A 99 -4.33 -3.01 -2.57
N LYS A 100 -3.28 -3.23 -1.80
CA LYS A 100 -3.12 -2.68 -0.44
C LYS A 100 -2.39 -1.35 -0.44
N ASP A 101 -1.34 -1.24 -1.25
CA ASP A 101 -0.49 -0.05 -1.36
C ASP A 101 0.18 0.01 -2.73
N VAL A 102 0.40 1.22 -3.25
CA VAL A 102 1.05 1.46 -4.54
C VAL A 102 2.11 2.54 -4.41
N LYS A 103 3.33 2.19 -4.78
CA LYS A 103 4.44 3.14 -4.85
C LYS A 103 4.85 3.38 -6.29
N VAL A 104 4.55 4.57 -6.82
CA VAL A 104 4.93 5.01 -8.16
C VAL A 104 6.21 5.84 -8.08
N GLN A 105 7.26 5.41 -8.79
CA GLN A 105 8.55 6.07 -8.83
C GLN A 105 8.92 6.43 -10.27
N ARG A 106 9.35 7.68 -10.47
CA ARG A 106 9.88 8.15 -11.75
C ARG A 106 11.38 7.89 -11.80
N HIS A 107 11.84 7.21 -12.82
CA HIS A 107 13.25 7.06 -13.16
C HIS A 107 13.54 7.83 -14.44
N LEU A 108 14.10 9.02 -14.28
CA LEU A 108 14.48 9.87 -15.40
C LEU A 108 15.51 9.16 -16.28
N PRO A 109 15.46 9.33 -17.60
CA PRO A 109 14.56 10.24 -18.29
C PRO A 109 13.22 9.63 -18.77
N HIS A 110 13.04 8.29 -18.79
CA HIS A 110 11.99 7.64 -19.57
C HIS A 110 11.19 6.54 -18.85
N THR A 111 11.57 6.11 -17.66
CA THR A 111 11.05 4.91 -17.01
C THR A 111 10.17 5.23 -15.80
N VAL A 112 9.07 4.49 -15.63
CA VAL A 112 8.21 4.49 -14.44
C VAL A 112 8.30 3.13 -13.79
N ASN A 113 8.65 3.06 -12.51
CA ASN A 113 8.58 1.84 -11.72
C ASN A 113 7.41 1.93 -10.75
N ILE A 114 6.55 0.90 -10.78
CA ILE A 114 5.35 0.80 -9.97
C ILE A 114 5.46 -0.47 -9.12
N ALA A 115 5.67 -0.27 -7.82
CA ALA A 115 5.69 -1.35 -6.85
C ALA A 115 4.30 -1.48 -6.22
N ILE A 116 3.72 -2.66 -6.34
CA ILE A 116 2.40 -3.01 -5.83
C ILE A 116 2.58 -3.89 -4.60
N VAL A 117 1.82 -3.61 -3.56
CA VAL A 117 1.62 -4.52 -2.44
C VAL A 117 0.19 -5.04 -2.53
N GLU A 118 0.03 -6.31 -2.83
CA GLU A 118 -1.28 -6.94 -2.85
C GLU A 118 -1.70 -7.40 -1.46
N ARG A 119 -3.01 -7.41 -1.22
CA ARG A 119 -3.61 -7.97 -0.01
C ARG A 119 -3.49 -9.49 0.01
N LYS A 120 -3.33 -10.05 1.19
CA LYS A 120 -3.18 -11.49 1.40
C LYS A 120 -4.39 -12.03 2.15
N PRO A 121 -5.28 -12.79 1.51
CA PRO A 121 -6.40 -13.39 2.20
C PRO A 121 -5.90 -14.42 3.22
N VAL A 122 -6.51 -14.41 4.41
CA VAL A 122 -6.20 -15.34 5.50
C VAL A 122 -7.34 -16.31 5.77
N GLY A 123 -8.53 -16.00 5.30
CA GLY A 123 -9.71 -16.85 5.46
C GLY A 123 -10.85 -16.50 4.50
N LEU A 124 -11.79 -17.43 4.39
CA LEU A 124 -13.03 -17.30 3.64
C LEU A 124 -14.19 -17.11 4.60
N PHE A 125 -14.92 -16.02 4.47
CA PHE A 125 -16.17 -15.80 5.21
C PHE A 125 -17.33 -16.33 4.38
N ASP A 126 -17.89 -17.46 4.82
CA ASP A 126 -19.00 -18.11 4.12
C ASP A 126 -20.32 -17.39 4.36
N TYR A 127 -21.01 -17.05 3.28
CA TYR A 127 -22.33 -16.44 3.34
C TYR A 127 -23.23 -17.00 2.22
N THR A 128 -24.17 -17.85 2.61
CA THR A 128 -25.07 -18.55 1.67
C THR A 128 -24.33 -19.36 0.59
N SER A 129 -24.42 -18.96 -0.68
CA SER A 129 -23.78 -19.62 -1.83
C SER A 129 -22.39 -19.06 -2.18
N ASP A 130 -22.03 -17.93 -1.61
CA ASP A 130 -20.80 -17.20 -1.92
C ASP A 130 -19.86 -17.14 -0.71
N ALA A 131 -18.59 -16.94 -0.96
CA ALA A 131 -17.61 -16.68 0.07
C ALA A 131 -16.90 -15.37 -0.17
N TYR A 132 -16.48 -14.71 0.88
CA TYR A 132 -15.71 -13.46 0.83
C TYR A 132 -14.30 -13.71 1.31
N LEU A 133 -13.33 -13.34 0.47
CA LEU A 133 -11.91 -13.34 0.84
C LEU A 133 -11.65 -12.23 1.85
N LEU A 134 -11.17 -12.57 3.04
CA LEU A 134 -10.87 -11.60 4.10
C LEU A 134 -9.37 -11.58 4.44
N GLU A 135 -8.82 -10.37 4.61
CA GLU A 135 -7.50 -10.13 5.18
C GLU A 135 -7.57 -10.21 6.72
N ASP A 136 -6.44 -10.25 7.38
CA ASP A 136 -6.32 -10.39 8.85
C ASP A 136 -6.94 -9.23 9.65
N ASP A 137 -7.04 -8.06 9.03
CA ASP A 137 -7.66 -6.86 9.60
C ASP A 137 -9.17 -6.74 9.29
N GLY A 138 -9.75 -7.78 8.69
CA GLY A 138 -11.16 -7.85 8.32
C GLY A 138 -11.53 -7.21 6.99
N PHE A 139 -10.56 -6.75 6.19
CA PHE A 139 -10.84 -6.15 4.89
C PHE A 139 -11.33 -7.20 3.89
N ALA A 140 -12.48 -6.95 3.25
CA ALA A 140 -13.08 -7.80 2.23
C ALA A 140 -12.45 -7.52 0.86
N ILE A 141 -11.58 -8.45 0.43
CA ILE A 141 -10.81 -8.34 -0.81
C ILE A 141 -11.67 -8.63 -2.03
N GLY A 142 -12.55 -9.63 -1.93
CA GLY A 142 -13.36 -10.04 -3.06
C GLY A 142 -14.44 -11.04 -2.66
N LYS A 143 -15.43 -11.17 -3.53
CA LYS A 143 -16.45 -12.20 -3.47
C LYS A 143 -16.09 -13.30 -4.46
N VAL A 144 -16.10 -14.54 -4.02
CA VAL A 144 -15.72 -15.69 -4.82
C VAL A 144 -16.74 -16.82 -4.66
N PRO A 145 -16.88 -17.74 -5.63
CA PRO A 145 -17.63 -18.98 -5.43
C PRO A 145 -17.08 -19.77 -4.24
N SER A 146 -17.96 -20.40 -3.47
CA SER A 146 -17.57 -21.11 -2.25
C SER A 146 -16.66 -22.33 -2.48
N ASP A 147 -16.52 -22.79 -3.71
CA ASP A 147 -15.63 -23.89 -4.09
C ASP A 147 -14.21 -23.47 -4.49
N GLN A 148 -13.95 -22.17 -4.55
CA GLN A 148 -12.60 -21.60 -4.78
C GLN A 148 -11.85 -21.41 -3.46
N PHE A 149 -10.51 -21.29 -3.52
CA PHE A 149 -9.62 -21.07 -2.37
C PHE A 149 -9.82 -22.07 -1.23
N LYS A 150 -9.99 -23.36 -1.58
CA LYS A 150 -10.22 -24.46 -0.59
C LYS A 150 -9.07 -24.65 0.40
N GLU A 151 -7.91 -24.13 0.10
CA GLU A 151 -6.73 -24.09 0.97
C GLU A 151 -6.90 -23.14 2.15
N LEU A 152 -7.70 -22.08 2.00
CA LEU A 152 -7.94 -21.14 3.09
C LEU A 152 -8.97 -21.71 4.09
N PRO A 153 -8.78 -21.48 5.39
CA PRO A 153 -9.77 -21.82 6.39
C PRO A 153 -11.04 -20.99 6.23
N ARG A 154 -12.18 -21.61 6.42
CA ARG A 154 -13.48 -20.93 6.41
C ARG A 154 -13.74 -20.29 7.76
N VAL A 155 -14.33 -19.11 7.77
CA VAL A 155 -14.76 -18.42 8.98
C VAL A 155 -16.29 -18.45 9.02
N TYR A 156 -16.83 -19.06 10.07
CA TYR A 156 -18.27 -19.16 10.25
C TYR A 156 -18.90 -17.78 10.48
N ALA A 157 -19.87 -17.42 9.65
CA ALA A 157 -20.48 -16.09 9.64
C ALA A 157 -21.46 -15.86 10.82
N GLY A 158 -22.12 -16.92 11.32
CA GLY A 158 -23.20 -16.76 12.30
C GLY A 158 -24.32 -15.89 11.75
N GLU A 159 -24.69 -14.86 12.53
CA GLU A 159 -25.68 -13.84 12.15
C GLU A 159 -25.06 -12.56 11.59
N VAL A 160 -23.75 -12.53 11.41
CA VAL A 160 -23.05 -11.34 10.86
C VAL A 160 -23.41 -11.18 9.39
N PRO A 161 -23.79 -9.97 8.95
CA PRO A 161 -24.18 -9.73 7.56
C PRO A 161 -22.98 -9.88 6.62
N ALA A 162 -23.27 -10.15 5.34
CA ALA A 162 -22.25 -10.23 4.30
C ALA A 162 -21.41 -8.95 4.25
N PRO A 163 -20.08 -9.08 4.20
CA PRO A 163 -19.22 -7.91 4.08
C PRO A 163 -19.37 -7.24 2.70
N VAL A 164 -19.19 -5.94 2.67
CA VAL A 164 -19.09 -5.20 1.42
C VAL A 164 -17.66 -5.25 0.91
N VAL A 165 -17.45 -5.72 -0.32
CA VAL A 165 -16.12 -5.75 -0.95
C VAL A 165 -15.51 -4.35 -0.97
N GLY A 166 -14.24 -4.23 -0.56
CA GLY A 166 -13.58 -2.95 -0.41
C GLY A 166 -13.77 -2.28 0.96
N SER A 167 -14.46 -2.95 1.91
CA SER A 167 -14.66 -2.44 3.27
C SER A 167 -14.25 -3.48 4.32
N LYS A 168 -14.23 -3.06 5.60
CA LYS A 168 -13.89 -3.94 6.71
C LYS A 168 -15.13 -4.49 7.40
N VAL A 169 -15.04 -5.74 7.82
CA VAL A 169 -16.01 -6.34 8.75
C VAL A 169 -15.92 -5.61 10.11
N SER A 170 -17.04 -5.34 10.75
CA SER A 170 -17.09 -4.63 12.02
C SER A 170 -17.24 -5.54 13.26
N ASP A 171 -17.65 -6.81 13.08
CA ASP A 171 -17.83 -7.73 14.19
C ASP A 171 -16.51 -8.11 14.83
N LYS A 172 -16.39 -7.82 16.14
CA LYS A 172 -15.13 -8.03 16.88
C LYS A 172 -14.72 -9.50 16.97
N LYS A 173 -15.66 -10.42 17.07
CA LYS A 173 -15.35 -11.86 17.20
C LYS A 173 -14.80 -12.38 15.90
N VAL A 174 -15.37 -11.95 14.76
CA VAL A 174 -14.85 -12.26 13.42
C VAL A 174 -13.44 -11.65 13.25
N LEU A 175 -13.25 -10.40 13.64
CA LEU A 175 -11.93 -9.75 13.60
C LEU A 175 -10.89 -10.48 14.45
N ASP A 176 -11.25 -10.89 15.67
CA ASP A 176 -10.35 -11.68 16.54
C ASP A 176 -9.97 -13.03 15.88
N CYS A 177 -10.92 -13.69 15.19
CA CYS A 177 -10.68 -14.93 14.47
C CYS A 177 -9.73 -14.73 13.29
N LEU A 178 -9.94 -13.67 12.49
CA LEU A 178 -9.08 -13.32 11.35
C LEU A 178 -7.68 -12.91 11.80
N ALA A 179 -7.59 -12.14 12.90
CA ALA A 179 -6.30 -11.77 13.49
C ALA A 179 -5.50 -13.00 13.95
N VAL A 180 -6.17 -14.03 14.51
CA VAL A 180 -5.53 -15.31 14.82
C VAL A 180 -5.01 -15.98 13.56
N LEU A 181 -5.83 -16.09 12.49
CA LEU A 181 -5.42 -16.69 11.23
C LEU A 181 -4.26 -15.95 10.57
N GLY A 182 -4.27 -14.61 10.60
CA GLY A 182 -3.19 -13.77 10.06
C GLY A 182 -1.88 -13.90 10.84
N GLY A 183 -1.97 -14.06 12.16
CA GLY A 183 -0.80 -14.24 13.02
C GLY A 183 -0.26 -15.67 13.08
N MET A 184 -0.94 -16.64 12.45
CA MET A 184 -0.44 -18.02 12.33
C MET A 184 0.55 -18.15 11.17
N PRO A 185 1.65 -18.91 11.33
CA PRO A 185 2.44 -19.39 10.20
C PRO A 185 1.57 -20.14 9.19
N GLN A 186 1.85 -19.97 7.90
CA GLN A 186 1.06 -20.59 6.83
C GLN A 186 0.92 -22.11 7.03
N LYS A 187 2.00 -22.78 7.40
CA LYS A 187 2.02 -24.24 7.67
C LYS A 187 0.98 -24.68 8.71
N LEU A 188 0.77 -23.89 9.77
CA LEU A 188 -0.27 -24.16 10.77
C LEU A 188 -1.66 -23.83 10.24
N ARG A 189 -1.81 -22.69 9.60
CA ARG A 189 -3.08 -22.25 9.01
C ARG A 189 -3.61 -23.23 7.97
N ASP A 190 -2.76 -23.81 7.14
CA ASP A 190 -3.14 -24.79 6.11
C ASP A 190 -3.68 -26.10 6.70
N THR A 191 -3.43 -26.38 7.98
CA THR A 191 -4.02 -27.52 8.69
C THR A 191 -5.47 -27.29 9.12
N LEU A 192 -5.93 -26.05 9.08
CA LEU A 192 -7.25 -25.64 9.55
C LEU A 192 -8.29 -25.75 8.42
N LEU A 193 -9.49 -26.19 8.77
CA LEU A 193 -10.64 -26.29 7.86
C LEU A 193 -11.59 -25.10 8.07
N MET A 194 -11.94 -24.84 9.32
CA MET A 194 -12.93 -23.83 9.68
C MET A 194 -12.61 -23.18 11.04
N GLY A 195 -12.88 -21.89 11.16
CA GLY A 195 -12.85 -21.12 12.42
C GLY A 195 -14.26 -20.74 12.86
N ASN A 196 -14.58 -20.99 14.12
CA ASN A 196 -15.78 -20.49 14.78
C ASN A 196 -15.41 -19.33 15.72
N PRO A 197 -15.76 -18.07 15.36
CA PRO A 197 -15.50 -16.92 16.20
C PRO A 197 -16.45 -16.78 17.40
N PHE A 198 -17.60 -17.46 17.37
CA PHE A 198 -18.70 -17.30 18.32
C PHE A 198 -18.66 -18.28 19.51
N ASP A 199 -17.66 -19.17 19.59
CA ASP A 199 -17.45 -20.02 20.76
C ASP A 199 -17.15 -19.13 22.00
N GLY A 200 -17.76 -19.48 23.13
CA GLY A 200 -17.61 -18.69 24.37
C GLY A 200 -16.18 -18.64 24.93
N ARG A 201 -15.28 -19.51 24.42
CA ARG A 201 -13.87 -19.57 24.78
C ARG A 201 -12.98 -18.65 23.89
N GLY A 202 -13.56 -17.95 22.91
CA GLY A 202 -12.91 -17.21 21.84
C GLY A 202 -12.77 -18.06 20.56
N PRO A 203 -11.99 -17.62 19.56
CA PRO A 203 -11.79 -18.35 18.34
C PRO A 203 -11.41 -19.82 18.55
N VAL A 204 -12.21 -20.73 17.99
CA VAL A 204 -11.96 -22.17 17.97
C VAL A 204 -11.91 -22.63 16.52
N PHE A 205 -10.89 -23.39 16.19
CA PHE A 205 -10.69 -23.88 14.82
C PHE A 205 -10.86 -25.39 14.75
N VAL A 206 -11.50 -25.85 13.68
CA VAL A 206 -11.57 -27.27 13.32
C VAL A 206 -10.43 -27.55 12.36
N SER A 207 -9.60 -28.53 12.66
CA SER A 207 -8.55 -29.02 11.78
C SER A 207 -9.10 -29.92 10.67
N ARG A 208 -8.40 -29.93 9.53
CA ARG A 208 -8.67 -30.91 8.45
C ARG A 208 -8.54 -32.37 8.89
N ASN A 209 -7.80 -32.61 9.98
CA ASN A 209 -7.62 -33.93 10.60
C ASN A 209 -8.69 -34.26 11.68
N GLY A 210 -9.71 -33.42 11.86
CA GLY A 210 -10.86 -33.68 12.72
C GLY A 210 -10.71 -33.31 14.20
N TYR A 211 -9.59 -32.76 14.65
CA TYR A 211 -9.43 -32.23 16.01
C TYR A 211 -9.75 -30.74 16.07
N ASN A 212 -10.11 -30.26 17.26
CA ASN A 212 -10.35 -28.84 17.51
C ASN A 212 -9.10 -28.14 18.08
N VAL A 213 -8.87 -26.88 17.70
CA VAL A 213 -7.87 -26.00 18.29
C VAL A 213 -8.57 -24.86 18.99
N VAL A 214 -8.55 -24.86 20.32
CA VAL A 214 -9.09 -23.77 21.15
C VAL A 214 -8.00 -22.74 21.31
N TYR A 215 -8.04 -21.69 20.47
CA TYR A 215 -6.97 -20.70 20.41
C TYR A 215 -7.21 -19.51 21.34
N GLY A 216 -8.48 -19.09 21.51
CA GLY A 216 -8.86 -17.95 22.31
C GLY A 216 -8.45 -16.62 21.68
N ARG A 217 -8.27 -15.59 22.49
CA ARG A 217 -7.98 -14.22 22.02
C ARG A 217 -6.65 -14.14 21.24
N PRO A 218 -6.52 -13.19 20.29
CA PRO A 218 -5.30 -12.99 19.51
C PRO A 218 -4.20 -12.27 20.33
N THR A 219 -3.81 -12.88 21.45
CA THR A 219 -2.73 -12.40 22.34
C THR A 219 -1.64 -13.46 22.44
N GLN A 220 -0.40 -13.06 22.67
CA GLN A 220 0.74 -13.97 22.81
C GLN A 220 0.90 -14.95 21.61
N MET A 221 0.62 -14.46 20.41
CA MET A 221 0.50 -15.25 19.19
C MET A 221 1.74 -16.12 18.91
N SER A 222 2.94 -15.57 19.04
CA SER A 222 4.18 -16.32 18.80
C SER A 222 4.28 -17.54 19.73
N ARG A 223 4.04 -17.35 21.03
CA ARG A 223 4.12 -18.41 22.01
C ARG A 223 3.05 -19.49 21.78
N LYS A 224 1.81 -19.08 21.51
CA LYS A 224 0.72 -20.01 21.17
C LYS A 224 1.02 -20.86 19.94
N ASN A 225 1.58 -20.24 18.90
CA ASN A 225 1.96 -20.92 17.68
C ASN A 225 3.09 -21.94 17.94
N GLU A 226 4.11 -21.56 18.72
CA GLU A 226 5.20 -22.46 19.12
C GLU A 226 4.67 -23.69 19.87
N VAL A 227 3.82 -23.47 20.89
CA VAL A 227 3.21 -24.55 21.68
C VAL A 227 2.33 -25.43 20.80
N LEU A 228 1.51 -24.83 19.93
CA LEU A 228 0.66 -25.58 19.01
C LEU A 228 1.49 -26.44 18.04
N GLU A 229 2.56 -25.88 17.47
CA GLU A 229 3.44 -26.62 16.55
C GLU A 229 4.16 -27.77 17.27
N ALA A 230 4.62 -27.55 18.50
CA ALA A 230 5.24 -28.59 19.32
C ALA A 230 4.28 -29.75 19.62
N ILE A 231 3.03 -29.44 20.07
CA ILE A 231 2.00 -30.44 20.34
C ILE A 231 1.66 -31.23 19.06
N LEU A 232 1.45 -30.55 17.92
CA LEU A 232 1.09 -31.21 16.68
C LEU A 232 2.22 -32.10 16.14
N THR A 233 3.47 -31.68 16.38
CA THR A 233 4.65 -32.48 16.04
C THR A 233 4.72 -33.74 16.89
N ASP A 234 4.51 -33.65 18.22
CA ASP A 234 4.46 -34.81 19.13
C ASP A 234 3.33 -35.78 18.75
N VAL A 235 2.12 -35.24 18.51
CA VAL A 235 0.96 -36.02 18.07
C VAL A 235 1.27 -36.82 16.80
N LYS A 236 1.91 -36.18 15.82
CA LYS A 236 2.28 -36.81 14.56
C LYS A 236 3.36 -37.90 14.77
N ASN A 237 4.43 -37.60 15.53
CA ASN A 237 5.55 -38.51 15.74
C ASN A 237 5.15 -39.75 16.52
N ASN A 238 4.21 -39.61 17.47
CA ASN A 238 3.75 -40.69 18.31
C ASN A 238 2.43 -41.33 17.83
N ASN A 239 1.95 -40.96 16.64
CA ASN A 239 0.69 -41.43 16.04
C ASN A 239 -0.51 -41.37 17.01
N ARG A 240 -0.58 -40.28 17.83
CA ARG A 240 -1.64 -40.12 18.83
C ARG A 240 -2.91 -39.57 18.18
N LYS A 241 -4.06 -40.08 18.61
CA LYS A 241 -5.37 -39.47 18.27
C LYS A 241 -5.73 -38.47 19.36
N ILE A 242 -6.04 -37.27 18.95
CA ILE A 242 -6.45 -36.18 19.85
C ILE A 242 -7.84 -35.66 19.44
N ALA A 243 -8.63 -35.23 20.40
CA ALA A 243 -9.93 -34.60 20.16
C ALA A 243 -9.81 -33.08 20.07
N TYR A 244 -8.95 -32.49 20.88
CA TYR A 244 -8.70 -31.05 20.88
C TYR A 244 -7.30 -30.70 21.40
N VAL A 245 -6.86 -29.50 21.07
CA VAL A 245 -5.68 -28.82 21.62
C VAL A 245 -6.14 -27.47 22.17
N ASP A 246 -5.79 -27.15 23.40
CA ASP A 246 -6.10 -25.85 24.02
C ASP A 246 -4.81 -25.06 24.25
N VAL A 247 -4.67 -23.95 23.52
CA VAL A 247 -3.49 -23.05 23.61
C VAL A 247 -3.86 -21.66 24.12
N ARG A 248 -5.00 -21.51 24.81
CA ARG A 248 -5.42 -20.22 25.34
C ARG A 248 -4.44 -19.65 26.38
N ILE A 249 -3.84 -20.53 27.16
CA ILE A 249 -2.82 -20.21 28.19
C ILE A 249 -1.59 -21.05 27.83
N PRO A 250 -0.63 -20.49 27.09
CA PRO A 250 0.60 -21.20 26.75
C PRO A 250 1.58 -21.06 27.94
N ASP A 251 1.71 -22.10 28.73
CA ASP A 251 2.72 -22.21 29.79
C ASP A 251 4.12 -22.54 29.23
#